data_516972ba4a299b1242258bf032a6d7d0
#
_entry.id   516972ba4a299b1242258bf032a6d7d0
#
_cell.length_a   1.000
_cell.length_b   1.000
_cell.length_c   1.000
_cell.angle_alpha   90.00
_cell.angle_beta   90.00
_cell.angle_gamma   90.00
#
_symmetry.space_group_name_H-M   'P 1'
#
loop_
_entity.id
_entity.type
_entity.pdbx_description
1 polymer ?
#
loop_
_entity_poly.entity_id
_entity_poly.type
_entity_poly.pdbx_seq_one_letter_code
_entity_poly.pdbx_strand_id
1 'polypeptide(L)'
;MTETRYFETAELIEFATKIFEKTGMTHDDASVIGHDLIKANLRGIDSHGISRIPMYVERLSKGLVNPKPNVTVKKVAGAVSLVDGDNGMGFIPSHRATDEAVALAEKNGIGLVGVHRSTHFGMGALYALQAIKAGYISMIFTNSSPAIPMWGGRTTFLGASPIAAGIPGGKHAPYVMDMAMTVIARGKIRLAAMKGEPIPEGLALDVDGHPTTDAAKAFEGVCLPFGGVKGSVLATLMDLMSGVLTGANFGGDVKSLYFDHSEPQNVGHLFFAIKRDLFMSLEDFDARMDEFYERIKELPKAANVDEIMMPGEPEERREAQRRAEGIPITGNVIEDLQKEGSAYGIPFPIGRASPLGAAA
;
A
#
# COMPACT_ATOMS: atom_id res chain seq x y z
N MET A 1 -15.31 15.64 18.87
CA MET A 1 -15.14 14.62 17.81
C MET A 1 -15.49 15.31 16.51
N THR A 2 -14.54 15.46 15.62
CA THR A 2 -14.74 16.07 14.29
C THR A 2 -15.64 15.15 13.45
N GLU A 3 -16.69 15.74 12.91
CA GLU A 3 -17.75 15.02 12.16
C GLU A 3 -17.19 14.33 10.92
N THR A 4 -17.56 13.05 10.69
CA THR A 4 -17.25 12.33 9.45
C THR A 4 -18.19 12.83 8.35
N ARG A 5 -17.66 13.08 7.14
CA ARG A 5 -18.44 13.44 5.95
C ARG A 5 -18.20 12.48 4.81
N TYR A 6 -19.16 12.37 3.91
CA TYR A 6 -19.15 11.46 2.77
C TYR A 6 -18.96 12.24 1.47
N PHE A 7 -18.05 11.77 0.62
CA PHE A 7 -17.65 12.46 -0.60
C PHE A 7 -17.81 11.58 -1.83
N GLU A 8 -18.08 12.22 -2.97
CA GLU A 8 -18.09 11.55 -4.26
C GLU A 8 -16.66 11.18 -4.69
N THR A 9 -16.53 10.00 -5.26
CA THR A 9 -15.23 9.48 -5.75
C THR A 9 -14.58 10.43 -6.75
N ALA A 10 -15.36 10.95 -7.72
CA ALA A 10 -14.85 11.82 -8.77
C ALA A 10 -14.32 13.15 -8.23
N GLU A 11 -14.99 13.76 -7.26
CA GLU A 11 -14.58 15.03 -6.65
C GLU A 11 -13.25 14.90 -5.90
N LEU A 12 -13.05 13.78 -5.19
CA LEU A 12 -11.80 13.52 -4.48
C LEU A 12 -10.64 13.25 -5.44
N ILE A 13 -10.87 12.52 -6.54
CA ILE A 13 -9.87 12.29 -7.58
C ILE A 13 -9.47 13.62 -8.22
N GLU A 14 -10.44 14.45 -8.60
CA GLU A 14 -10.20 15.77 -9.21
C GLU A 14 -9.40 16.67 -8.26
N PHE A 15 -9.77 16.72 -6.99
CA PHE A 15 -9.03 17.48 -5.97
C PHE A 15 -7.58 17.00 -5.87
N ALA A 16 -7.35 15.70 -5.70
CA ALA A 16 -6.00 15.13 -5.58
C ALA A 16 -5.16 15.43 -6.84
N THR A 17 -5.72 15.21 -8.03
CA THR A 17 -5.06 15.49 -9.31
C THR A 17 -4.63 16.94 -9.41
N LYS A 18 -5.52 17.89 -9.14
CA LYS A 18 -5.22 19.33 -9.18
C LYS A 18 -4.11 19.73 -8.19
N ILE A 19 -4.10 19.15 -6.99
CA ILE A 19 -3.04 19.42 -6.01
C ILE A 19 -1.69 18.97 -6.56
N PHE A 20 -1.58 17.75 -7.08
CA PHE A 20 -0.32 17.23 -7.62
C PHE A 20 0.14 17.97 -8.88
N GLU A 21 -0.76 18.43 -9.75
CA GLU A 21 -0.40 19.31 -10.87
C GLU A 21 0.25 20.60 -10.39
N LYS A 22 -0.24 21.20 -9.29
CA LYS A 22 0.34 22.41 -8.69
C LYS A 22 1.74 22.19 -8.10
N THR A 23 2.11 20.96 -7.79
CA THR A 23 3.48 20.62 -7.40
C THR A 23 4.43 20.44 -8.58
N GLY A 24 3.96 20.65 -9.82
CA GLY A 24 4.74 20.56 -11.03
C GLY A 24 4.68 19.23 -11.76
N MET A 25 3.84 18.28 -11.32
CA MET A 25 3.62 17.01 -12.01
C MET A 25 2.86 17.21 -13.34
N THR A 26 3.01 16.26 -14.24
CA THR A 26 2.15 16.21 -15.44
C THR A 26 0.72 15.85 -15.04
N HIS A 27 -0.27 16.21 -15.87
CA HIS A 27 -1.66 15.81 -15.62
C HIS A 27 -1.82 14.29 -15.53
N ASP A 28 -1.17 13.56 -16.43
CA ASP A 28 -1.28 12.11 -16.49
C ASP A 28 -0.75 11.46 -15.20
N ASP A 29 0.44 11.83 -14.73
CA ASP A 29 1.02 11.29 -13.50
C ASP A 29 0.21 11.70 -12.26
N ALA A 30 -0.24 12.96 -12.20
CA ALA A 30 -1.08 13.46 -11.11
C ALA A 30 -2.43 12.72 -11.04
N SER A 31 -3.02 12.44 -12.19
CA SER A 31 -4.26 11.69 -12.32
C SER A 31 -4.09 10.23 -11.85
N VAL A 32 -3.01 9.56 -12.24
CA VAL A 32 -2.70 8.20 -11.75
C VAL A 32 -2.65 8.18 -10.22
N ILE A 33 -1.91 9.10 -9.61
CA ILE A 33 -1.78 9.17 -8.14
C ILE A 33 -3.12 9.49 -7.50
N GLY A 34 -3.89 10.43 -8.06
CA GLY A 34 -5.24 10.76 -7.58
C GLY A 34 -6.16 9.54 -7.56
N HIS A 35 -6.20 8.78 -8.65
CA HIS A 35 -6.98 7.55 -8.75
C HIS A 35 -6.54 6.50 -7.73
N ASP A 36 -5.24 6.30 -7.57
CA ASP A 36 -4.67 5.29 -6.67
C ASP A 36 -4.94 5.60 -5.19
N LEU A 37 -4.81 6.85 -4.79
CA LEU A 37 -5.15 7.28 -3.43
C LEU A 37 -6.64 7.07 -3.14
N ILE A 38 -7.50 7.42 -4.07
CA ILE A 38 -8.94 7.24 -3.90
C ILE A 38 -9.33 5.76 -4.00
N LYS A 39 -8.63 4.95 -4.81
CA LYS A 39 -8.80 3.50 -4.82
C LYS A 39 -8.48 2.88 -3.44
N ALA A 40 -7.43 3.35 -2.76
CA ALA A 40 -7.14 2.92 -1.40
C ALA A 40 -8.27 3.29 -0.43
N ASN A 41 -8.81 4.52 -0.51
CA ASN A 41 -9.98 4.91 0.27
C ASN A 41 -11.20 4.03 -0.05
N LEU A 42 -11.52 3.79 -1.31
CA LEU A 42 -12.65 2.94 -1.71
C LEU A 42 -12.55 1.54 -1.09
N ARG A 43 -11.36 0.96 -1.06
CA ARG A 43 -11.10 -0.35 -0.47
C ARG A 43 -11.01 -0.34 1.07
N GLY A 44 -11.18 0.81 1.72
CA GLY A 44 -11.14 0.93 3.18
C GLY A 44 -9.73 1.05 3.77
N ILE A 45 -8.72 1.24 2.93
CA ILE A 45 -7.31 1.42 3.35
C ILE A 45 -7.01 2.93 3.49
N ASP A 46 -7.75 3.61 4.36
CA ASP A 46 -7.72 5.07 4.51
C ASP A 46 -6.34 5.61 4.92
N SER A 47 -5.53 4.77 5.56
CA SER A 47 -4.14 5.09 5.90
C SER A 47 -3.23 5.29 4.68
N HIS A 48 -3.62 4.82 3.48
CA HIS A 48 -2.90 4.95 2.21
C HIS A 48 -3.70 5.72 1.16
N GLY A 49 -4.81 6.36 1.57
CA GLY A 49 -5.67 7.16 0.73
C GLY A 49 -5.33 8.66 0.72
N ILE A 50 -6.35 9.47 0.50
CA ILE A 50 -6.26 10.93 0.32
C ILE A 50 -5.57 11.65 1.49
N SER A 51 -5.62 11.10 2.70
CA SER A 51 -4.92 11.61 3.88
C SER A 51 -3.39 11.70 3.73
N ARG A 52 -2.82 11.08 2.67
CA ARG A 52 -1.40 11.13 2.35
C ARG A 52 -0.97 12.35 1.55
N ILE A 53 -1.89 13.11 0.99
CA ILE A 53 -1.58 14.27 0.14
C ILE A 53 -0.62 15.26 0.80
N PRO A 54 -0.86 15.76 2.03
CA PRO A 54 0.03 16.76 2.62
C PRO A 54 1.49 16.31 2.71
N MET A 55 1.70 15.06 3.10
CA MET A 55 3.02 14.47 3.22
C MET A 55 3.74 14.33 1.87
N TYR A 56 3.04 13.91 0.81
CA TYR A 56 3.61 13.82 -0.53
C TYR A 56 3.93 15.19 -1.10
N VAL A 57 3.03 16.16 -0.91
CA VAL A 57 3.23 17.55 -1.32
C VAL A 57 4.45 18.17 -0.62
N GLU A 58 4.60 17.92 0.68
CA GLU A 58 5.77 18.38 1.43
C GLU A 58 7.09 17.85 0.84
N ARG A 59 7.16 16.56 0.48
CA ARG A 59 8.36 15.98 -0.12
C ARG A 59 8.63 16.50 -1.54
N LEU A 60 7.59 16.72 -2.33
CA LEU A 60 7.69 17.34 -3.66
C LEU A 60 8.20 18.79 -3.55
N SER A 61 7.64 19.58 -2.64
CA SER A 61 8.03 20.98 -2.43
C SER A 61 9.48 21.14 -1.94
N LYS A 62 10.00 20.14 -1.23
CA LYS A 62 11.39 20.10 -0.75
C LYS A 62 12.38 19.54 -1.82
N GLY A 63 11.90 19.18 -3.00
CA GLY A 63 12.75 18.63 -4.07
C GLY A 63 13.28 17.22 -3.80
N LEU A 64 12.65 16.49 -2.85
CA LEU A 64 13.01 15.11 -2.50
C LEU A 64 12.35 14.07 -3.40
N VAL A 65 11.43 14.50 -4.24
CA VAL A 65 10.73 13.70 -5.24
C VAL A 65 10.75 14.48 -6.54
N ASN A 66 11.12 13.81 -7.64
CA ASN A 66 11.08 14.39 -8.97
C ASN A 66 9.62 14.46 -9.47
N PRO A 67 9.04 15.67 -9.69
CA PRO A 67 7.67 15.79 -10.15
C PRO A 67 7.45 15.38 -11.62
N LYS A 68 8.54 15.26 -12.41
CA LYS A 68 8.50 14.86 -13.83
C LYS A 68 9.57 13.80 -14.11
N PRO A 69 9.42 12.59 -13.53
CA PRO A 69 10.44 11.56 -13.64
C PRO A 69 10.55 11.04 -15.09
N ASN A 70 11.77 10.82 -15.54
CA ASN A 70 12.04 10.06 -16.76
C ASN A 70 12.20 8.58 -16.40
N VAL A 71 11.09 7.89 -16.17
CA VAL A 71 11.11 6.46 -15.82
C VAL A 71 11.62 5.64 -17.00
N THR A 72 12.72 4.93 -16.79
CA THR A 72 13.34 4.10 -17.84
C THR A 72 13.33 2.62 -17.47
N VAL A 73 13.26 1.75 -18.48
CA VAL A 73 13.27 0.30 -18.35
C VAL A 73 14.49 -0.26 -19.05
N LYS A 74 15.34 -0.96 -18.30
CA LYS A 74 16.51 -1.67 -18.83
C LYS A 74 16.25 -3.18 -18.81
N LYS A 75 16.28 -3.85 -19.95
CA LYS A 75 16.27 -5.31 -20.00
C LYS A 75 17.60 -5.87 -19.49
N VAL A 76 17.52 -6.79 -18.53
CA VAL A 76 18.69 -7.41 -17.89
C VAL A 76 18.90 -8.83 -18.41
N ALA A 77 17.82 -9.58 -18.57
CA ALA A 77 17.83 -10.94 -19.13
C ALA A 77 16.50 -11.23 -19.83
N GLY A 78 16.27 -12.42 -20.36
CA GLY A 78 15.07 -12.77 -21.13
C GLY A 78 13.75 -12.42 -20.42
N ALA A 79 13.63 -12.81 -19.14
CA ALA A 79 12.44 -12.59 -18.32
C ALA A 79 12.64 -11.52 -17.23
N VAL A 80 13.72 -10.72 -17.30
CA VAL A 80 14.11 -9.80 -16.20
C VAL A 80 14.38 -8.41 -16.73
N SER A 81 13.79 -7.40 -16.10
CA SER A 81 14.04 -5.98 -16.34
C SER A 81 14.33 -5.23 -15.03
N LEU A 82 14.97 -4.08 -15.15
CA LEU A 82 15.18 -3.12 -14.08
C LEU A 82 14.57 -1.77 -14.49
N VAL A 83 13.74 -1.21 -13.63
CA VAL A 83 13.14 0.12 -13.79
C VAL A 83 13.91 1.12 -12.93
N ASP A 84 14.35 2.19 -13.52
CA ASP A 84 14.84 3.37 -12.82
C ASP A 84 13.68 4.35 -12.65
N GLY A 85 13.27 4.60 -11.42
CA GLY A 85 12.16 5.48 -11.08
C GLY A 85 12.50 6.97 -11.08
N ASP A 86 13.76 7.33 -11.31
CA ASP A 86 14.26 8.71 -11.36
C ASP A 86 13.81 9.59 -10.19
N ASN A 87 13.72 8.99 -9.00
CA ASN A 87 13.19 9.59 -7.77
C ASN A 87 11.76 10.14 -7.88
N GLY A 88 10.97 9.66 -8.83
CA GLY A 88 9.56 10.01 -8.97
C GLY A 88 8.69 9.44 -7.85
N MET A 89 7.41 9.86 -7.82
CA MET A 89 6.41 9.25 -6.95
C MET A 89 6.31 7.76 -7.26
N GLY A 90 6.45 6.91 -6.24
CA GLY A 90 6.55 5.46 -6.37
C GLY A 90 5.40 4.79 -7.13
N PHE A 91 4.26 5.44 -7.23
CA PHE A 91 3.12 4.98 -8.04
C PHE A 91 3.49 4.81 -9.52
N ILE A 92 4.17 5.80 -10.10
CA ILE A 92 4.47 5.82 -11.54
C ILE A 92 5.43 4.69 -11.95
N PRO A 93 6.64 4.55 -11.35
CA PRO A 93 7.53 3.45 -11.70
C PRO A 93 6.94 2.07 -11.35
N SER A 94 6.03 1.97 -10.35
CA SER A 94 5.42 0.70 -9.97
C SER A 94 4.36 0.24 -10.97
N HIS A 95 3.51 1.14 -11.49
CA HIS A 95 2.62 0.80 -12.62
C HIS A 95 3.42 0.36 -13.84
N ARG A 96 4.50 1.09 -14.17
CA ARG A 96 5.39 0.74 -15.28
C ARG A 96 6.05 -0.62 -15.08
N ALA A 97 6.48 -0.93 -13.85
CA ALA A 97 7.08 -2.22 -13.52
C ALA A 97 6.07 -3.38 -13.61
N THR A 98 4.81 -3.13 -13.21
CA THR A 98 3.74 -4.12 -13.34
C THR A 98 3.46 -4.44 -14.80
N ASP A 99 3.33 -3.43 -15.66
CA ASP A 99 3.12 -3.61 -17.10
C ASP A 99 4.30 -4.36 -17.75
N GLU A 100 5.54 -4.00 -17.39
CA GLU A 100 6.73 -4.68 -17.88
C GLU A 100 6.79 -6.14 -17.41
N ALA A 101 6.44 -6.42 -16.15
CA ALA A 101 6.41 -7.79 -15.61
C ALA A 101 5.38 -8.65 -16.36
N VAL A 102 4.20 -8.10 -16.64
CA VAL A 102 3.15 -8.74 -17.44
C VAL A 102 3.64 -9.02 -18.87
N ALA A 103 4.25 -8.03 -19.53
CA ALA A 103 4.78 -8.18 -20.89
C ALA A 103 5.91 -9.22 -20.98
N LEU A 104 6.76 -9.30 -19.96
CA LEU A 104 7.78 -10.35 -19.85
C LEU A 104 7.15 -11.72 -19.62
N ALA A 105 6.15 -11.80 -18.73
CA ALA A 105 5.43 -13.05 -18.46
C ALA A 105 4.67 -13.56 -19.69
N GLU A 106 4.06 -12.67 -20.48
CA GLU A 106 3.41 -13.07 -21.73
C GLU A 106 4.37 -13.79 -22.66
N LYS A 107 5.60 -13.30 -22.77
CA LYS A 107 6.62 -13.85 -23.67
C LYS A 107 7.33 -15.09 -23.12
N ASN A 108 7.58 -15.13 -21.80
CA ASN A 108 8.49 -16.09 -21.18
C ASN A 108 7.80 -17.01 -20.15
N GLY A 109 6.49 -16.84 -19.91
CA GLY A 109 5.74 -17.54 -18.85
C GLY A 109 5.86 -16.88 -17.48
N ILE A 110 6.97 -16.15 -17.21
CA ILE A 110 7.22 -15.38 -15.99
C ILE A 110 7.91 -14.06 -16.33
N GLY A 111 7.64 -13.02 -15.56
CA GLY A 111 8.35 -11.74 -15.61
C GLY A 111 8.82 -11.33 -14.22
N LEU A 112 10.05 -10.82 -14.13
CA LEU A 112 10.66 -10.30 -12.91
C LEU A 112 11.17 -8.89 -13.19
N VAL A 113 10.70 -7.90 -12.41
CA VAL A 113 11.09 -6.50 -12.58
C VAL A 113 11.51 -5.90 -11.25
N GLY A 114 12.79 -5.51 -11.15
CA GLY A 114 13.29 -4.70 -10.05
C GLY A 114 13.01 -3.23 -10.30
N VAL A 115 12.83 -2.45 -9.23
CA VAL A 115 12.71 -0.98 -9.29
C VAL A 115 13.64 -0.39 -8.26
N HIS A 116 14.38 0.65 -8.62
CA HIS A 116 15.18 1.47 -7.72
C HIS A 116 14.96 2.96 -7.98
N ARG A 117 15.54 3.82 -7.16
CA ARG A 117 15.32 5.28 -7.21
C ARG A 117 13.83 5.62 -7.24
N SER A 118 13.06 4.93 -6.40
CA SER A 118 11.63 5.14 -6.22
C SER A 118 11.34 5.76 -4.85
N THR A 119 10.07 5.99 -4.56
CA THR A 119 9.59 6.45 -3.27
C THR A 119 8.43 5.56 -2.80
N HIS A 120 7.75 5.94 -1.72
CA HIS A 120 6.55 5.24 -1.28
C HIS A 120 5.52 5.12 -2.42
N PHE A 121 4.96 3.91 -2.61
CA PHE A 121 4.14 3.55 -3.78
C PHE A 121 2.64 3.36 -3.46
N GLY A 122 2.18 3.82 -2.29
CA GLY A 122 0.79 3.66 -1.86
C GLY A 122 0.48 2.25 -1.36
N MET A 123 -0.67 1.72 -1.74
CA MET A 123 -1.16 0.40 -1.38
C MET A 123 -0.64 -0.66 -2.38
N GLY A 124 0.00 -1.72 -1.90
CA GLY A 124 0.56 -2.78 -2.77
C GLY A 124 -0.48 -3.51 -3.61
N ALA A 125 -1.71 -3.62 -3.09
CA ALA A 125 -2.84 -4.22 -3.81
C ALA A 125 -3.19 -3.52 -5.14
N LEU A 126 -2.81 -2.25 -5.36
CA LEU A 126 -3.02 -1.55 -6.63
C LEU A 126 -2.40 -2.33 -7.79
N TYR A 127 -1.17 -2.73 -7.62
CA TYR A 127 -0.38 -3.44 -8.65
C TYR A 127 -0.80 -4.91 -8.78
N ALA A 128 -1.21 -5.54 -7.67
CA ALA A 128 -1.81 -6.86 -7.69
C ALA A 128 -3.12 -6.86 -8.51
N LEU A 129 -3.98 -5.87 -8.31
CA LEU A 129 -5.22 -5.68 -9.07
C LEU A 129 -4.96 -5.35 -10.54
N GLN A 130 -3.90 -4.58 -10.85
CA GLN A 130 -3.50 -4.31 -12.23
C GLN A 130 -3.08 -5.60 -12.95
N ALA A 131 -2.26 -6.44 -12.33
CA ALA A 131 -1.85 -7.72 -12.88
C ALA A 131 -3.04 -8.70 -13.04
N ILE A 132 -3.94 -8.77 -12.04
CA ILE A 132 -5.20 -9.54 -12.11
C ILE A 132 -6.05 -9.11 -13.31
N LYS A 133 -6.22 -7.80 -13.50
CA LYS A 133 -6.98 -7.25 -14.65
C LYS A 133 -6.38 -7.65 -15.99
N ALA A 134 -5.05 -7.77 -16.06
CA ALA A 134 -4.34 -8.28 -17.23
C ALA A 134 -4.38 -9.82 -17.34
N GLY A 135 -4.90 -10.53 -16.34
CA GLY A 135 -5.03 -11.99 -16.33
C GLY A 135 -3.82 -12.75 -15.77
N TYR A 136 -2.96 -12.10 -15.00
CA TYR A 136 -1.73 -12.68 -14.46
C TYR A 136 -1.77 -12.84 -12.95
N ILE A 137 -1.08 -13.87 -12.46
CA ILE A 137 -0.71 -14.01 -11.04
C ILE A 137 0.43 -13.03 -10.78
N SER A 138 0.44 -12.38 -9.61
CA SER A 138 1.50 -11.44 -9.25
C SER A 138 1.93 -11.56 -7.79
N MET A 139 3.20 -11.20 -7.53
CA MET A 139 3.72 -10.90 -6.20
C MET A 139 4.51 -9.60 -6.27
N ILE A 140 4.33 -8.76 -5.28
CA ILE A 140 4.93 -7.44 -5.19
C ILE A 140 5.60 -7.29 -3.82
N PHE A 141 6.87 -6.94 -3.82
CA PHE A 141 7.66 -6.68 -2.64
C PHE A 141 8.13 -5.23 -2.65
N THR A 142 8.17 -4.63 -1.49
CA THR A 142 8.78 -3.31 -1.31
C THR A 142 9.43 -3.22 0.07
N ASN A 143 10.48 -2.43 0.18
CA ASN A 143 10.99 -2.01 1.47
C ASN A 143 10.42 -0.64 1.87
N SER A 144 10.73 -0.19 3.07
CA SER A 144 10.30 1.11 3.57
C SER A 144 11.22 1.62 4.67
N SER A 145 11.01 2.84 5.13
CA SER A 145 11.75 3.40 6.27
C SER A 145 11.64 2.53 7.52
N PRO A 146 12.67 2.53 8.40
CA PRO A 146 12.72 1.71 9.59
C PRO A 146 11.47 1.82 10.47
N ALA A 147 10.87 0.67 10.79
CA ALA A 147 9.64 0.57 11.57
C ALA A 147 9.69 -0.53 12.63
N ILE A 148 10.41 -1.63 12.36
CA ILE A 148 10.54 -2.79 13.24
C ILE A 148 12.01 -3.13 13.48
N PRO A 149 12.34 -3.76 14.62
CA PRO A 149 13.69 -4.26 14.88
C PRO A 149 13.95 -5.56 14.10
N MET A 150 15.20 -5.91 13.93
CA MET A 150 15.59 -7.32 13.75
C MET A 150 15.16 -8.12 14.97
N TRP A 151 14.78 -9.37 14.78
CA TRP A 151 14.46 -10.23 15.92
C TRP A 151 15.63 -10.31 16.91
N GLY A 152 15.33 -9.98 18.18
CA GLY A 152 16.33 -9.85 19.23
C GLY A 152 16.94 -8.45 19.36
N GLY A 153 16.64 -7.53 18.44
CA GLY A 153 17.01 -6.11 18.54
C GLY A 153 15.95 -5.27 19.26
N ARG A 154 16.32 -4.06 19.66
CA ARG A 154 15.41 -3.09 20.30
C ARG A 154 15.32 -1.76 19.57
N THR A 155 16.01 -1.62 18.45
CA THR A 155 16.00 -0.42 17.61
C THR A 155 15.42 -0.76 16.24
N THR A 156 14.71 0.19 15.64
CA THR A 156 14.17 0.03 14.29
C THR A 156 15.32 -0.14 13.27
N PHE A 157 15.20 -1.11 12.39
CA PHE A 157 16.15 -1.40 11.33
C PHE A 157 15.45 -1.76 10.02
N LEU A 158 14.52 -2.72 10.07
CA LEU A 158 13.70 -3.09 8.92
C LEU A 158 12.47 -2.18 8.79
N GLY A 159 12.01 -1.97 7.59
CA GLY A 159 10.74 -1.30 7.32
C GLY A 159 9.53 -2.15 7.70
N ALA A 160 8.34 -1.58 7.58
CA ALA A 160 7.09 -2.33 7.57
C ALA A 160 7.00 -3.26 6.34
N SER A 161 7.81 -3.01 5.33
CA SER A 161 8.19 -3.85 4.18
C SER A 161 7.06 -4.75 3.69
N PRO A 162 5.94 -4.18 3.16
CA PRO A 162 4.77 -4.97 2.83
C PRO A 162 5.02 -5.94 1.67
N ILE A 163 4.24 -7.02 1.68
CA ILE A 163 4.08 -7.95 0.58
C ILE A 163 2.66 -7.87 0.06
N ALA A 164 2.49 -7.77 -1.26
CA ALA A 164 1.20 -7.93 -1.91
C ALA A 164 1.25 -9.08 -2.91
N ALA A 165 0.11 -9.73 -3.12
CA ALA A 165 -0.05 -10.76 -4.14
C ALA A 165 -1.46 -10.75 -4.72
N GLY A 166 -1.56 -11.10 -6.00
CA GLY A 166 -2.81 -11.21 -6.71
C GLY A 166 -2.89 -12.51 -7.51
N ILE A 167 -4.02 -13.20 -7.38
CA ILE A 167 -4.32 -14.40 -8.19
C ILE A 167 -5.71 -14.20 -8.79
N PRO A 168 -5.85 -14.18 -10.13
CA PRO A 168 -7.16 -14.09 -10.77
C PRO A 168 -8.08 -15.24 -10.32
N GLY A 169 -9.34 -14.95 -10.07
CA GLY A 169 -10.37 -15.97 -9.86
C GLY A 169 -10.92 -16.47 -11.20
N GLY A 170 -11.74 -17.52 -11.17
CA GLY A 170 -12.61 -17.91 -12.27
C GLY A 170 -13.88 -17.05 -12.28
N LYS A 171 -15.04 -17.63 -11.89
CA LYS A 171 -16.32 -16.92 -11.71
C LYS A 171 -16.43 -16.18 -10.37
N HIS A 172 -15.57 -16.51 -9.40
CA HIS A 172 -15.54 -15.90 -8.08
C HIS A 172 -14.51 -14.77 -7.99
N ALA A 173 -14.54 -14.04 -6.86
CA ALA A 173 -13.61 -12.98 -6.56
C ALA A 173 -12.14 -13.45 -6.60
N PRO A 174 -11.20 -12.62 -7.05
CA PRO A 174 -9.79 -12.94 -7.04
C PRO A 174 -9.24 -12.99 -5.61
N TYR A 175 -8.15 -13.73 -5.42
CA TYR A 175 -7.36 -13.60 -4.20
C TYR A 175 -6.51 -12.33 -4.29
N VAL A 176 -6.61 -11.47 -3.27
CA VAL A 176 -5.79 -10.25 -3.16
C VAL A 176 -5.25 -10.16 -1.73
N MET A 177 -3.94 -10.23 -1.60
CA MET A 177 -3.22 -10.06 -0.35
C MET A 177 -2.44 -8.74 -0.40
N ASP A 178 -2.51 -7.95 0.67
CA ASP A 178 -1.66 -6.78 0.90
C ASP A 178 -1.47 -6.62 2.41
N MET A 179 -0.28 -6.89 2.90
CA MET A 179 0.00 -6.92 4.33
C MET A 179 1.39 -6.40 4.68
N ALA A 180 1.45 -5.55 5.71
CA ALA A 180 2.69 -5.12 6.31
C ALA A 180 3.28 -6.22 7.22
N MET A 181 4.60 -6.19 7.43
CA MET A 181 5.31 -7.12 8.31
C MET A 181 5.25 -6.73 9.80
N THR A 182 4.54 -5.67 10.15
CA THR A 182 4.29 -5.24 11.52
C THR A 182 3.08 -5.97 12.12
N VAL A 183 3.14 -6.32 13.41
CA VAL A 183 1.99 -6.93 14.11
C VAL A 183 0.81 -5.96 14.25
N ILE A 184 1.09 -4.68 14.30
CA ILE A 184 0.10 -3.60 14.38
C ILE A 184 0.60 -2.37 13.64
N ALA A 185 -0.31 -1.59 13.06
CA ALA A 185 0.03 -0.28 12.51
C ALA A 185 0.43 0.70 13.63
N ARG A 186 1.58 1.37 13.52
CA ARG A 186 2.08 2.33 14.53
C ARG A 186 1.07 3.46 14.83
N GLY A 187 0.23 3.82 13.87
CA GLY A 187 -0.84 4.78 14.06
C GLY A 187 -1.89 4.34 15.09
N LYS A 188 -2.15 3.03 15.22
CA LYS A 188 -3.06 2.50 16.25
C LYS A 188 -2.45 2.63 17.65
N ILE A 189 -1.15 2.38 17.80
CA ILE A 189 -0.43 2.59 19.08
C ILE A 189 -0.47 4.07 19.46
N ARG A 190 -0.21 4.98 18.51
CA ARG A 190 -0.31 6.43 18.75
C ARG A 190 -1.70 6.84 19.24
N LEU A 191 -2.76 6.31 18.61
CA LEU A 191 -4.13 6.62 19.01
C LEU A 191 -4.43 6.13 20.43
N ALA A 192 -3.99 4.91 20.79
CA ALA A 192 -4.11 4.39 22.14
C ALA A 192 -3.35 5.26 23.16
N ALA A 193 -2.11 5.67 22.84
CA ALA A 193 -1.32 6.58 23.68
C ALA A 193 -2.01 7.93 23.91
N MET A 194 -2.60 8.52 22.85
CA MET A 194 -3.35 9.80 22.98
C MET A 194 -4.60 9.66 23.86
N LYS A 195 -5.20 8.47 23.89
CA LYS A 195 -6.38 8.18 24.73
C LYS A 195 -6.02 7.71 26.14
N GLY A 196 -4.74 7.41 26.42
CA GLY A 196 -4.32 6.78 27.66
C GLY A 196 -4.80 5.34 27.82
N GLU A 197 -5.10 4.66 26.71
CA GLU A 197 -5.58 3.28 26.67
C GLU A 197 -4.37 2.32 26.55
N PRO A 198 -4.36 1.17 27.26
CA PRO A 198 -3.32 0.17 27.08
C PRO A 198 -3.45 -0.54 25.74
N ILE A 199 -2.32 -1.08 25.25
CA ILE A 199 -2.28 -1.98 24.09
C ILE A 199 -2.15 -3.43 24.57
N PRO A 200 -2.58 -4.42 23.76
CA PRO A 200 -2.34 -5.83 24.05
C PRO A 200 -0.85 -6.17 24.18
N GLU A 201 -0.54 -7.20 24.96
CA GLU A 201 0.82 -7.74 25.05
C GLU A 201 1.30 -8.29 23.71
N GLY A 202 2.64 -8.25 23.48
CA GLY A 202 3.26 -8.80 22.28
C GLY A 202 3.21 -7.91 21.04
N LEU A 203 2.82 -6.63 21.19
CA LEU A 203 2.75 -5.70 20.06
C LEU A 203 3.99 -4.79 19.95
N ALA A 204 4.66 -4.51 21.05
CA ALA A 204 5.77 -3.55 21.10
C ALA A 204 6.76 -3.81 22.21
N LEU A 205 7.95 -3.22 22.06
CA LEU A 205 8.94 -3.03 23.12
C LEU A 205 9.05 -1.55 23.47
N ASP A 206 9.40 -1.26 24.73
CA ASP A 206 9.81 0.09 25.12
C ASP A 206 11.23 0.43 24.63
N VAL A 207 11.73 1.61 24.96
CA VAL A 207 13.06 2.09 24.53
C VAL A 207 14.21 1.26 25.10
N ASP A 208 13.99 0.56 26.22
CA ASP A 208 14.97 -0.33 26.86
C ASP A 208 14.92 -1.76 26.33
N GLY A 209 13.91 -2.08 25.49
CA GLY A 209 13.71 -3.38 24.86
C GLY A 209 12.85 -4.34 25.68
N HIS A 210 12.13 -3.87 26.71
CA HIS A 210 11.20 -4.68 27.45
C HIS A 210 9.82 -4.72 26.77
N PRO A 211 9.14 -5.88 26.75
CA PRO A 211 7.73 -5.94 26.33
C PRO A 211 6.87 -4.97 27.15
N THR A 212 5.98 -4.23 26.46
CA THR A 212 5.14 -3.24 27.13
C THR A 212 3.71 -3.25 26.63
N THR A 213 2.77 -3.02 27.55
CA THR A 213 1.35 -2.76 27.26
C THR A 213 1.01 -1.27 27.42
N ASP A 214 1.95 -0.45 27.87
CA ASP A 214 1.81 1.01 27.96
C ASP A 214 1.96 1.60 26.54
N ALA A 215 0.89 2.18 26.02
CA ALA A 215 0.87 2.70 24.66
C ALA A 215 1.84 3.88 24.44
N ALA A 216 2.11 4.71 25.46
CA ALA A 216 3.06 5.82 25.35
C ALA A 216 4.49 5.28 25.24
N LYS A 217 4.89 4.35 26.11
CA LYS A 217 6.20 3.69 26.03
C LYS A 217 6.37 2.90 24.74
N ALA A 218 5.33 2.21 24.28
CA ALA A 218 5.31 1.48 23.01
C ALA A 218 5.48 2.42 21.81
N PHE A 219 4.91 3.62 21.85
CA PHE A 219 5.05 4.62 20.78
C PHE A 219 6.45 5.23 20.71
N GLU A 220 7.10 5.42 21.85
CA GLU A 220 8.51 5.85 21.95
C GLU A 220 9.48 4.71 21.53
N GLY A 221 9.12 3.50 21.80
CA GLY A 221 9.86 2.30 21.46
C GLY A 221 9.63 1.78 20.04
N VAL A 222 9.49 0.45 19.88
CA VAL A 222 9.38 -0.19 18.57
C VAL A 222 8.21 -1.16 18.49
N CYS A 223 7.51 -1.18 17.35
CA CYS A 223 6.56 -2.23 17.02
C CYS A 223 7.29 -3.55 16.77
N LEU A 224 6.64 -4.66 17.10
CA LEU A 224 7.16 -5.99 16.79
C LEU A 224 6.72 -6.48 15.41
N PRO A 225 7.49 -7.39 14.78
CA PRO A 225 7.06 -8.07 13.57
C PRO A 225 5.90 -9.03 13.87
N PHE A 226 4.97 -9.18 12.92
CA PHE A 226 3.86 -10.13 13.06
C PHE A 226 4.38 -11.56 13.22
N GLY A 227 3.76 -12.37 14.10
CA GLY A 227 4.20 -13.74 14.34
C GLY A 227 5.64 -13.87 14.86
N GLY A 228 6.21 -12.79 15.43
CA GLY A 228 7.52 -12.78 16.05
C GLY A 228 8.67 -13.04 15.06
N VAL A 229 9.47 -14.07 15.31
CA VAL A 229 10.63 -14.42 14.47
C VAL A 229 10.25 -14.67 13.01
N LYS A 230 9.10 -15.26 12.74
CA LYS A 230 8.67 -15.55 11.36
C LYS A 230 8.45 -14.28 10.55
N GLY A 231 7.80 -13.29 11.12
CA GLY A 231 7.61 -11.99 10.48
C GLY A 231 8.93 -11.22 10.30
N SER A 232 9.86 -11.30 11.26
CA SER A 232 11.19 -10.72 11.12
C SER A 232 11.97 -11.34 9.94
N VAL A 233 11.90 -12.65 9.77
CA VAL A 233 12.54 -13.36 8.64
C VAL A 233 11.94 -12.90 7.32
N LEU A 234 10.61 -12.78 7.23
CA LEU A 234 9.95 -12.30 6.03
C LEU A 234 10.27 -10.85 5.74
N ALA A 235 10.26 -9.96 6.75
CA ALA A 235 10.63 -8.56 6.57
C ALA A 235 12.08 -8.40 6.06
N THR A 236 13.00 -9.24 6.58
CA THR A 236 14.38 -9.29 6.08
C THR A 236 14.42 -9.71 4.61
N LEU A 237 13.66 -10.74 4.22
CA LEU A 237 13.57 -11.16 2.81
C LEU A 237 13.05 -10.03 1.93
N MET A 238 11.99 -9.31 2.35
CA MET A 238 11.46 -8.18 1.58
C MET A 238 12.51 -7.09 1.39
N ASP A 239 13.27 -6.75 2.43
CA ASP A 239 14.31 -5.72 2.34
C ASP A 239 15.48 -6.14 1.45
N LEU A 240 15.93 -7.40 1.53
CA LEU A 240 16.97 -7.95 0.67
C LEU A 240 16.55 -7.97 -0.80
N MET A 241 15.32 -8.41 -1.08
CA MET A 241 14.81 -8.53 -2.46
C MET A 241 14.46 -7.18 -3.07
N SER A 242 13.93 -6.24 -2.29
CA SER A 242 13.52 -4.92 -2.79
C SER A 242 14.66 -3.90 -2.74
N GLY A 243 15.49 -3.93 -1.69
CA GLY A 243 16.58 -2.97 -1.50
C GLY A 243 17.90 -3.48 -2.08
N VAL A 244 18.48 -4.53 -1.48
CA VAL A 244 19.83 -5.00 -1.84
C VAL A 244 19.89 -5.49 -3.29
N LEU A 245 18.95 -6.32 -3.71
CA LEU A 245 18.96 -6.91 -5.06
C LEU A 245 18.76 -5.87 -6.16
N THR A 246 17.92 -4.87 -5.94
CA THR A 246 17.58 -3.85 -6.95
C THR A 246 18.59 -2.69 -7.01
N GLY A 247 19.48 -2.58 -6.03
CA GLY A 247 20.42 -1.45 -5.89
C GLY A 247 19.79 -0.20 -5.28
N ALA A 248 18.63 -0.34 -4.61
CA ALA A 248 18.00 0.71 -3.83
C ALA A 248 18.58 0.79 -2.40
N ASN A 249 18.13 1.76 -1.59
CA ASN A 249 18.47 1.80 -0.17
C ASN A 249 17.85 0.61 0.57
N PHE A 250 18.48 0.19 1.67
CA PHE A 250 18.05 -0.96 2.46
C PHE A 250 18.34 -0.75 3.96
N GLY A 251 17.73 -1.58 4.81
CA GLY A 251 17.91 -1.50 6.25
C GLY A 251 17.57 -0.10 6.78
N GLY A 252 18.43 0.47 7.60
CA GLY A 252 18.27 1.80 8.21
C GLY A 252 18.39 2.98 7.26
N ASP A 253 18.81 2.79 6.00
CA ASP A 253 19.15 3.89 5.08
C ASP A 253 17.92 4.47 4.36
N VAL A 254 16.81 3.76 4.30
CA VAL A 254 15.57 4.29 3.71
C VAL A 254 15.01 5.41 4.58
N LYS A 255 15.03 6.64 4.08
CA LYS A 255 14.65 7.83 4.86
C LYS A 255 13.18 7.81 5.26
N SER A 256 12.90 8.30 6.47
CA SER A 256 11.54 8.41 6.96
C SER A 256 10.69 9.26 6.02
N LEU A 257 9.50 8.75 5.70
CA LEU A 257 8.53 9.46 4.88
C LEU A 257 8.05 10.76 5.55
N TYR A 258 8.07 10.80 6.91
CA TYR A 258 7.49 11.88 7.71
C TYR A 258 8.52 12.80 8.37
N PHE A 259 9.68 12.26 8.78
CA PHE A 259 10.56 12.96 9.71
C PHE A 259 11.96 13.21 9.16
N ASP A 260 12.34 12.53 8.08
CA ASP A 260 13.67 12.71 7.48
C ASP A 260 13.54 13.25 6.04
N HIS A 261 13.89 14.52 5.92
CA HIS A 261 13.87 15.26 4.65
C HIS A 261 15.29 15.60 4.17
N SER A 262 16.30 14.85 4.60
CA SER A 262 17.70 15.10 4.24
C SER A 262 18.02 14.70 2.81
N GLU A 263 17.40 13.60 2.34
CA GLU A 263 17.69 12.98 1.04
C GLU A 263 16.45 12.31 0.45
N PRO A 264 16.44 12.02 -0.87
CA PRO A 264 15.46 11.12 -1.48
C PRO A 264 15.45 9.76 -0.81
N GLN A 265 14.30 9.08 -0.79
CA GLN A 265 14.15 7.81 -0.11
C GLN A 265 14.89 6.65 -0.78
N ASN A 266 14.95 6.65 -2.12
CA ASN A 266 15.47 5.56 -2.94
C ASN A 266 14.90 4.19 -2.47
N VAL A 267 13.57 4.10 -2.39
CA VAL A 267 12.85 2.87 -2.07
C VAL A 267 13.01 1.89 -3.23
N GLY A 268 13.19 0.62 -2.91
CA GLY A 268 13.23 -0.47 -3.87
C GLY A 268 11.93 -1.26 -3.92
N HIS A 269 11.61 -1.79 -5.09
CA HIS A 269 10.47 -2.69 -5.27
C HIS A 269 10.87 -3.87 -6.15
N LEU A 270 10.13 -4.98 -6.01
CA LEU A 270 10.29 -6.14 -6.89
C LEU A 270 8.91 -6.67 -7.28
N PHE A 271 8.70 -6.84 -8.57
CA PHE A 271 7.45 -7.27 -9.17
C PHE A 271 7.63 -8.60 -9.88
N PHE A 272 6.74 -9.54 -9.61
CA PHE A 272 6.61 -10.79 -10.34
C PHE A 272 5.27 -10.82 -11.05
N ALA A 273 5.27 -11.35 -12.29
CA ALA A 273 4.07 -11.77 -12.98
C ALA A 273 4.25 -13.20 -13.51
N ILE A 274 3.21 -14.02 -13.43
CA ILE A 274 3.22 -15.43 -13.85
C ILE A 274 1.97 -15.69 -14.68
N LYS A 275 2.13 -16.36 -15.82
CA LYS A 275 0.99 -16.79 -16.64
C LYS A 275 0.18 -17.86 -15.92
N ARG A 276 -1.14 -17.74 -15.97
CA ARG A 276 -2.06 -18.74 -15.35
C ARG A 276 -2.04 -20.08 -16.07
N ASP A 277 -1.78 -20.07 -17.38
CA ASP A 277 -1.73 -21.25 -18.26
C ASP A 277 -0.35 -21.90 -18.37
N LEU A 278 0.56 -21.58 -17.41
CA LEU A 278 1.94 -22.09 -17.46
C LEU A 278 2.04 -23.60 -17.23
N PHE A 279 1.17 -24.17 -16.38
CA PHE A 279 1.20 -25.59 -16.00
C PHE A 279 -0.08 -26.34 -16.34
N MET A 280 -1.13 -25.65 -16.77
CA MET A 280 -2.42 -26.23 -17.13
C MET A 280 -3.17 -25.27 -18.07
N SER A 281 -4.30 -25.70 -18.64
CA SER A 281 -5.15 -24.81 -19.44
C SER A 281 -5.75 -23.68 -18.57
N LEU A 282 -6.13 -22.55 -19.18
CA LEU A 282 -6.84 -21.47 -18.47
C LEU A 282 -8.15 -21.96 -17.86
N GLU A 283 -8.88 -22.83 -18.59
CA GLU A 283 -10.13 -23.40 -18.13
C GLU A 283 -9.93 -24.25 -16.87
N ASP A 284 -8.91 -25.09 -16.84
CA ASP A 284 -8.57 -25.91 -15.67
C ASP A 284 -8.13 -25.03 -14.48
N PHE A 285 -7.35 -23.99 -14.74
CA PHE A 285 -6.93 -23.04 -13.70
C PHE A 285 -8.15 -22.36 -13.08
N ASP A 286 -9.02 -21.79 -13.91
CA ASP A 286 -10.20 -21.05 -13.44
C ASP A 286 -11.16 -21.99 -12.69
N ALA A 287 -11.39 -23.22 -13.18
CA ALA A 287 -12.20 -24.21 -12.48
C ALA A 287 -11.63 -24.60 -11.11
N ARG A 288 -10.30 -24.74 -10.99
CA ARG A 288 -9.63 -25.05 -9.71
C ARG A 288 -9.68 -23.89 -8.74
N MET A 289 -9.60 -22.65 -9.22
CA MET A 289 -9.77 -21.46 -8.38
C MET A 289 -11.19 -21.36 -7.82
N ASP A 290 -12.19 -21.66 -8.67
CA ASP A 290 -13.59 -21.70 -8.26
C ASP A 290 -13.83 -22.80 -7.21
N GLU A 291 -13.34 -24.01 -7.47
CA GLU A 291 -13.43 -25.12 -6.50
C GLU A 291 -12.74 -24.77 -5.17
N PHE A 292 -11.57 -24.13 -5.21
CA PHE A 292 -10.86 -23.70 -4.00
C PHE A 292 -11.68 -22.67 -3.19
N TYR A 293 -12.28 -21.70 -3.88
CA TYR A 293 -13.15 -20.70 -3.27
C TYR A 293 -14.37 -21.36 -2.61
N GLU A 294 -15.08 -22.25 -3.33
CA GLU A 294 -16.26 -22.93 -2.84
C GLU A 294 -15.95 -23.79 -1.61
N ARG A 295 -14.86 -24.56 -1.64
CA ARG A 295 -14.42 -25.36 -0.48
C ARG A 295 -14.13 -24.52 0.74
N ILE A 296 -13.55 -23.31 0.61
CA ILE A 296 -13.35 -22.39 1.74
C ILE A 296 -14.68 -21.94 2.32
N LYS A 297 -15.67 -21.64 1.47
CA LYS A 297 -16.98 -21.19 1.92
C LYS A 297 -17.79 -22.29 2.63
N GLU A 298 -17.50 -23.53 2.36
CA GLU A 298 -18.16 -24.71 2.99
C GLU A 298 -17.51 -25.12 4.34
N LEU A 299 -16.34 -24.56 4.69
CA LEU A 299 -15.65 -24.93 5.93
C LEU A 299 -16.48 -24.57 7.18
N PRO A 300 -16.43 -25.39 8.24
CA PRO A 300 -17.02 -25.06 9.52
C PRO A 300 -16.44 -23.74 10.07
N LYS A 301 -17.32 -22.83 10.44
CA LYS A 301 -16.94 -21.52 10.98
C LYS A 301 -16.49 -21.61 12.43
N ALA A 302 -15.55 -20.78 12.85
CA ALA A 302 -15.21 -20.59 14.25
C ALA A 302 -16.40 -19.95 15.01
N ALA A 303 -16.39 -20.07 16.34
CA ALA A 303 -17.41 -19.43 17.16
C ALA A 303 -17.44 -17.91 16.93
N ASN A 304 -18.62 -17.33 16.82
CA ASN A 304 -18.83 -15.90 16.57
C ASN A 304 -18.26 -15.37 15.22
N VAL A 305 -18.12 -16.24 14.23
CA VAL A 305 -17.75 -15.87 12.85
C VAL A 305 -18.97 -16.10 11.95
N ASP A 306 -19.45 -15.04 11.31
CA ASP A 306 -20.61 -15.11 10.43
C ASP A 306 -20.26 -15.70 9.05
N GLU A 307 -19.07 -15.42 8.54
CA GLU A 307 -18.62 -15.86 7.23
C GLU A 307 -17.10 -16.01 7.18
N ILE A 308 -16.59 -17.04 6.48
CA ILE A 308 -15.18 -17.17 6.12
C ILE A 308 -14.96 -16.39 4.83
N MET A 309 -14.08 -15.38 4.87
CA MET A 309 -13.80 -14.53 3.73
C MET A 309 -12.45 -14.88 3.09
N MET A 310 -12.40 -14.83 1.77
CA MET A 310 -11.16 -14.86 1.00
C MET A 310 -10.39 -13.55 1.19
N PRO A 311 -9.06 -13.56 1.27
CA PRO A 311 -8.28 -12.32 1.24
C PRO A 311 -8.63 -11.46 0.01
N GLY A 312 -8.96 -10.19 0.26
CA GLY A 312 -9.44 -9.25 -0.75
C GLY A 312 -10.95 -9.06 -0.83
N GLU A 313 -11.76 -10.03 -0.33
CA GLU A 313 -13.22 -9.90 -0.29
C GLU A 313 -13.72 -8.76 0.61
N PRO A 314 -13.18 -8.57 1.84
CA PRO A 314 -13.59 -7.45 2.68
C PRO A 314 -13.39 -6.09 2.01
N GLU A 315 -12.26 -5.93 1.33
CA GLU A 315 -11.90 -4.71 0.61
C GLU A 315 -12.78 -4.51 -0.63
N GLU A 316 -13.13 -5.56 -1.36
CA GLU A 316 -14.02 -5.50 -2.51
C GLU A 316 -15.44 -5.10 -2.09
N ARG A 317 -15.96 -5.70 -1.03
CA ARG A 317 -17.27 -5.31 -0.45
C ARG A 317 -17.27 -3.87 0.03
N ARG A 318 -16.18 -3.45 0.67
CA ARG A 318 -16.01 -2.06 1.11
C ARG A 318 -15.97 -1.10 -0.07
N GLU A 319 -15.31 -1.49 -1.16
CA GLU A 319 -15.27 -0.68 -2.37
C GLU A 319 -16.67 -0.54 -2.98
N ALA A 320 -17.43 -1.62 -3.10
CA ALA A 320 -18.80 -1.58 -3.61
C ALA A 320 -19.69 -0.68 -2.75
N GLN A 321 -19.59 -0.81 -1.42
CA GLN A 321 -20.32 0.04 -0.47
C GLN A 321 -19.94 1.52 -0.63
N ARG A 322 -18.63 1.86 -0.62
CA ARG A 322 -18.18 3.26 -0.69
C ARG A 322 -18.43 3.90 -2.05
N ARG A 323 -18.53 3.12 -3.11
CA ARG A 323 -18.99 3.63 -4.42
C ARG A 323 -20.48 4.01 -4.41
N ALA A 324 -21.30 3.25 -3.69
CA ALA A 324 -22.74 3.53 -3.57
C ALA A 324 -23.04 4.64 -2.56
N GLU A 325 -22.35 4.69 -1.44
CA GLU A 325 -22.65 5.56 -0.30
C GLU A 325 -21.78 6.82 -0.23
N GLY A 326 -20.68 6.87 -0.97
CA GLY A 326 -19.61 7.88 -0.84
C GLY A 326 -18.50 7.43 0.11
N ILE A 327 -17.37 8.10 -0.01
CA ILE A 327 -16.16 7.84 0.78
C ILE A 327 -16.22 8.62 2.10
N PRO A 328 -16.20 7.96 3.27
CA PRO A 328 -16.19 8.64 4.56
C PRO A 328 -14.80 9.22 4.86
N ILE A 329 -14.73 10.52 5.11
CA ILE A 329 -13.50 11.22 5.55
C ILE A 329 -13.75 11.85 6.92
N THR A 330 -12.82 11.65 7.86
CA THR A 330 -12.91 12.22 9.21
C THR A 330 -12.54 13.69 9.23
N GLY A 331 -13.12 14.47 10.15
CA GLY A 331 -12.98 15.92 10.15
C GLY A 331 -11.54 16.42 10.27
N ASN A 332 -10.66 15.75 11.01
CA ASN A 332 -9.25 16.11 11.08
C ASN A 332 -8.53 15.98 9.72
N VAL A 333 -8.87 14.93 8.93
CA VAL A 333 -8.34 14.77 7.57
C VAL A 333 -8.92 15.85 6.65
N ILE A 334 -10.20 16.20 6.81
CA ILE A 334 -10.83 17.29 6.04
C ILE A 334 -10.11 18.60 6.31
N GLU A 335 -9.82 18.93 7.58
CA GLU A 335 -9.11 20.15 7.95
C GLU A 335 -7.71 20.22 7.31
N ASP A 336 -6.95 19.10 7.35
CA ASP A 336 -5.63 19.02 6.72
C ASP A 336 -5.72 19.22 5.20
N LEU A 337 -6.70 18.60 4.53
CA LEU A 337 -6.90 18.71 3.08
C LEU A 337 -7.43 20.10 2.67
N GLN A 338 -8.27 20.74 3.49
CA GLN A 338 -8.71 22.12 3.26
C GLN A 338 -7.54 23.10 3.37
N LYS A 339 -6.67 22.90 4.35
CA LYS A 339 -5.46 23.71 4.50
C LYS A 339 -4.54 23.54 3.30
N GLU A 340 -4.32 22.30 2.86
CA GLU A 340 -3.48 21.99 1.69
C GLU A 340 -4.08 22.60 0.42
N GLY A 341 -5.38 22.41 0.18
CA GLY A 341 -6.08 22.97 -0.97
C GLY A 341 -6.02 24.49 -1.01
N SER A 342 -6.20 25.13 0.14
CA SER A 342 -6.14 26.60 0.26
C SER A 342 -4.75 27.15 -0.09
N ALA A 343 -3.66 26.44 0.24
CA ALA A 343 -2.30 26.84 -0.12
C ALA A 343 -2.07 26.91 -1.65
N TYR A 344 -2.84 26.14 -2.42
CA TYR A 344 -2.77 26.09 -3.88
C TYR A 344 -3.97 26.76 -4.59
N GLY A 345 -4.89 27.36 -3.84
CA GLY A 345 -6.11 27.98 -4.38
C GLY A 345 -7.12 26.95 -4.93
N ILE A 346 -7.10 25.72 -4.42
CA ILE A 346 -7.98 24.62 -4.81
C ILE A 346 -8.93 24.32 -3.66
N PRO A 347 -10.24 24.61 -3.77
CA PRO A 347 -11.18 24.30 -2.70
C PRO A 347 -11.35 22.80 -2.53
N PHE A 348 -11.33 22.32 -1.28
CA PHE A 348 -11.70 20.93 -0.97
C PHE A 348 -13.22 20.76 -1.15
N PRO A 349 -13.70 19.63 -1.70
CA PRO A 349 -15.12 19.38 -1.91
C PRO A 349 -15.96 19.51 -0.62
N ILE A 350 -17.25 19.78 -0.78
CA ILE A 350 -18.19 19.84 0.34
C ILE A 350 -18.85 18.47 0.50
N GLY A 351 -18.42 17.74 1.53
CA GLY A 351 -18.99 16.43 1.84
C GLY A 351 -20.38 16.52 2.47
N ARG A 352 -21.14 15.43 2.34
CA ARG A 352 -22.46 15.25 2.97
C ARG A 352 -22.33 14.76 4.40
N ALA A 353 -23.30 15.09 5.23
CA ALA A 353 -23.34 14.64 6.63
C ALA A 353 -23.72 13.15 6.75
N SER A 354 -24.39 12.55 5.75
CA SER A 354 -24.81 11.14 5.73
C SER A 354 -24.45 10.47 4.40
N PRO A 355 -24.37 9.12 4.38
CA PRO A 355 -24.20 8.34 3.16
C PRO A 355 -25.28 8.62 2.12
N LEU A 356 -24.98 8.37 0.83
CA LEU A 356 -25.99 8.34 -0.24
C LEU A 356 -26.99 7.20 0.09
N GLY A 357 -28.28 7.47 -0.11
CA GLY A 357 -29.33 6.47 0.12
C GLY A 357 -29.73 6.25 1.56
N ALA A 358 -29.13 6.91 2.54
CA ALA A 358 -29.68 6.97 3.88
C ALA A 358 -30.96 7.83 3.83
N ALA A 359 -32.11 7.23 4.16
CA ALA A 359 -33.36 7.98 4.32
C ALA A 359 -33.14 9.10 5.36
N ALA A 360 -33.57 10.30 5.04
CA ALA A 360 -33.57 11.43 5.95
C ALA A 360 -34.53 11.22 7.12
#